data_1ae80917cd8765681d20692f31607fbd
#
_entry.id   1ae80917cd8765681d20692f31607fbd
#
_cell.length_a   1.000
_cell.length_b   1.000
_cell.length_c   1.000
_cell.angle_alpha   90.00
_cell.angle_beta   90.00
_cell.angle_gamma   90.00
#
_symmetry.space_group_name_H-M   'P 1'
#
loop_
_entity.id
_entity.type
_entity.pdbx_description
1 polymer ?
#
loop_
_entity_poly.entity_id
_entity_poly.type
_entity_poly.pdbx_seq_one_letter_code
_entity_poly.pdbx_strand_id
1 'polypeptide(L)' 'MKNWYLATYKKTDGTYGTALVLSDSEAKAEEHFKDYNMASVRIAAEDEIYYYRSKGCPVVEL' A
#
# COMPACT_ATOMS: atom_id res chain seq x y z
N MET A 1 -17.74 2.33 -0.42
CA MET A 1 -16.98 2.69 0.79
C MET A 1 -15.52 2.33 0.61
N LYS A 2 -14.61 3.23 0.96
CA LYS A 2 -13.17 2.99 0.81
C LYS A 2 -12.57 2.45 2.10
N ASN A 3 -11.59 1.57 1.92
CA ASN A 3 -10.83 1.00 3.03
C ASN A 3 -9.35 1.26 2.83
N TRP A 4 -8.60 1.17 3.91
CA TRP A 4 -7.15 1.31 3.87
C TRP A 4 -6.50 -0.04 3.59
N TYR A 5 -5.59 -0.06 2.63
CA TYR A 5 -4.79 -1.23 2.27
C TYR A 5 -3.32 -0.91 2.44
N LEU A 6 -2.55 -1.94 2.72
CA LEU A 6 -1.10 -1.82 2.86
C LEU A 6 -0.46 -2.51 1.67
N ALA A 7 0.28 -1.74 0.88
CA ALA A 7 0.99 -2.25 -0.28
C ALA A 7 2.48 -2.33 0.01
N THR A 8 3.07 -3.47 -0.27
CA THR A 8 4.51 -3.69 -0.16
C THR A 8 5.04 -4.02 -1.54
N TYR A 9 6.12 -3.40 -1.95
CA TYR A 9 6.69 -3.59 -3.28
C TYR A 9 8.21 -3.53 -3.24
N LYS A 10 8.85 -4.12 -4.25
CA LYS A 10 10.30 -4.10 -4.37
C LYS A 10 10.73 -2.90 -5.21
N LYS A 11 11.61 -2.09 -4.67
CA LYS A 11 12.17 -0.94 -5.37
C LYS A 11 13.26 -1.37 -6.35
N THR A 12 13.64 -0.47 -7.25
CA THR A 12 14.68 -0.73 -8.25
C THR A 12 16.05 -1.01 -7.63
N ASP A 13 16.30 -0.51 -6.43
CA ASP A 13 17.56 -0.75 -5.72
C ASP A 13 17.59 -2.06 -4.93
N GLY A 14 16.52 -2.85 -5.03
CA GLY A 14 16.42 -4.15 -4.35
C GLY A 14 15.82 -4.10 -2.95
N THR A 15 15.57 -2.92 -2.40
CA THR A 15 14.92 -2.79 -1.09
C THR A 15 13.40 -2.81 -1.24
N TYR A 16 12.70 -3.01 -0.13
CA TYR A 16 11.24 -3.02 -0.13
C TYR A 16 10.70 -1.67 0.32
N GLY A 17 9.63 -1.24 -0.32
CA GLY A 17 8.88 -0.05 0.07
C GLY A 17 7.48 -0.42 0.52
N THR A 18 6.83 0.49 1.25
CA THR A 18 5.48 0.31 1.74
C THR A 18 4.67 1.57 1.43
N ALA A 19 3.42 1.39 1.05
CA ALA A 19 2.51 2.52 0.81
C ALA A 19 1.15 2.20 1.42
N LEU A 20 0.48 3.24 1.92
CA LEU A 20 -0.91 3.13 2.36
C LEU A 20 -1.80 3.53 1.19
N VAL A 21 -2.81 2.72 0.91
CA VAL A 21 -3.71 2.93 -0.22
C VAL A 21 -5.14 2.99 0.27
N LEU A 22 -5.83 4.06 -0.08
CA LEU A 22 -7.26 4.20 0.19
C LEU A 22 -8.01 3.83 -1.08
N SER A 23 -8.76 2.73 -1.05
CA SER A 23 -9.39 2.17 -2.24
C SER A 23 -10.73 1.53 -1.91
N ASP A 24 -11.59 1.40 -2.93
CA ASP A 24 -12.88 0.73 -2.81
C ASP A 24 -12.73 -0.78 -2.67
N SER A 25 -11.64 -1.36 -3.17
CA SER A 25 -11.42 -2.80 -3.12
C SER A 25 -9.94 -3.13 -3.15
N GLU A 26 -9.61 -4.32 -2.67
CA GLU A 26 -8.25 -4.84 -2.72
C GLU A 26 -7.78 -5.01 -4.17
N ALA A 27 -8.66 -5.50 -5.03
CA ALA A 27 -8.35 -5.70 -6.45
C ALA A 27 -7.93 -4.39 -7.13
N LYS A 28 -8.63 -3.30 -6.81
CA LYS A 28 -8.32 -1.99 -7.37
C LYS A 28 -6.97 -1.48 -6.87
N ALA A 29 -6.66 -1.71 -5.61
CA ALA A 29 -5.37 -1.35 -5.04
C ALA A 29 -4.24 -2.18 -5.67
N GLU A 30 -4.46 -3.47 -5.87
CA GLU A 30 -3.48 -4.35 -6.52
C GLU A 30 -3.21 -3.90 -7.95
N GLU A 31 -4.24 -3.50 -8.68
CA GLU A 31 -4.09 -3.03 -10.06
C GLU A 31 -3.21 -1.79 -10.13
N HIS A 32 -3.32 -0.90 -9.15
CA HIS A 32 -2.48 0.30 -9.09
C HIS A 32 -1.00 -0.07 -9.00
N PHE A 33 -0.66 -1.17 -8.34
CA PHE A 33 0.71 -1.61 -8.12
C PHE A 33 1.14 -2.76 -9.04
N LYS A 34 0.36 -3.10 -10.07
CA LYS A 34 0.64 -4.24 -10.94
C LYS A 34 1.98 -4.14 -11.67
N ASP A 35 2.44 -2.92 -11.94
CA ASP A 35 3.70 -2.69 -12.64
C ASP A 35 4.91 -2.72 -11.70
N TYR A 36 4.67 -2.79 -10.41
CA TYR A 36 5.73 -2.88 -9.42
C TYR A 36 6.17 -4.33 -9.25
N ASN A 37 7.46 -4.53 -9.07
CA ASN A 37 8.00 -5.87 -8.91
C ASN A 37 7.65 -6.41 -7.51
N MET A 38 7.15 -7.66 -7.46
CA MET A 38 6.81 -8.36 -6.23
C MET A 38 5.86 -7.57 -5.31
N ALA A 39 4.91 -6.86 -5.90
CA ALA A 39 3.93 -6.11 -5.11
C ALA A 39 2.95 -7.04 -4.41
N SER A 40 2.64 -6.72 -3.16
CA SER A 40 1.67 -7.44 -2.36
C SER A 40 0.77 -6.42 -1.67
N VAL A 41 -0.55 -6.64 -1.73
CA VAL A 41 -1.52 -5.73 -1.14
C VAL A 41 -2.42 -6.51 -0.20
N ARG A 42 -2.63 -5.97 1.01
CA ARG A 42 -3.55 -6.56 1.97
C ARG A 42 -4.26 -5.45 2.73
N ILE A 43 -5.35 -5.78 3.41
CA ILE A 43 -6.05 -4.80 4.22
C ILE A 43 -5.15 -4.36 5.38
N ALA A 44 -5.15 -3.07 5.66
CA ALA A 44 -4.35 -2.50 6.74
C ALA A 44 -5.15 -2.49 8.04
N ALA A 45 -4.51 -2.90 9.13
CA ALA A 45 -5.09 -2.78 10.45
C ALA A 45 -4.98 -1.33 10.92
N GLU A 46 -5.84 -0.94 11.87
CA GLU A 46 -5.89 0.43 12.35
C GLU A 46 -4.55 0.91 12.93
N ASP A 47 -3.88 0.07 13.69
CA ASP A 47 -2.57 0.40 14.27
C ASP A 47 -1.49 0.52 13.19
N GLU A 48 -1.59 -0.26 12.11
CA GLU A 48 -0.68 -0.16 10.98
C GLU A 48 -0.84 1.16 10.25
N ILE A 49 -2.07 1.64 10.09
CA ILE A 49 -2.34 2.92 9.46
C ILE A 49 -1.63 4.04 10.23
N TYR A 50 -1.77 4.06 11.54
CA TYR A 50 -1.09 5.04 12.39
C TYR A 50 0.43 4.92 12.31
N TYR A 51 0.92 3.70 12.38
CA TYR A 51 2.35 3.44 12.36
C TYR A 51 3.01 3.96 11.07
N TYR A 52 2.45 3.58 9.93
CA TYR A 52 3.04 3.95 8.64
C TYR A 52 2.85 5.42 8.31
N ARG A 53 1.75 6.01 8.72
CA ARG A 53 1.55 7.45 8.52
C ARG A 53 2.56 8.27 9.33
N SER A 54 2.86 7.84 10.54
CA SER A 54 3.83 8.52 11.39
C SER A 54 5.26 8.40 10.85
N LYS A 55 5.52 7.37 10.05
CA LYS A 55 6.83 7.17 9.40
C LYS A 55 7.00 7.95 8.10
N GLY A 56 5.97 8.66 7.66
CA GLY A 56 6.03 9.39 6.40
C GLY A 56 5.86 8.53 5.17
N CYS A 57 5.24 7.38 5.32
CA CYS A 57 4.95 6.45 4.23
C CYS A 57 4.09 7.11 3.16
N PRO A 58 4.34 6.86 1.85
CA PRO A 58 3.48 7.37 0.79
C PRO A 58 2.03 6.96 0.98
N VAL A 59 1.11 7.88 0.69
CA VAL A 59 -0.32 7.64 0.75
C VAL A 59 -0.91 7.83 -0.63
N VAL A 60 -1.65 6.82 -1.10
CA VAL A 60 -2.30 6.83 -2.40
C VAL A 60 -3.82 6.80 -2.18
N GLU A 61 -4.54 7.72 -2.78
CA GLU A 61 -6.00 7.74 -2.76
C GLU A 61 -6.54 7.40 -4.14
N LEU A 62 -7.33 6.34 -4.21
CA LEU A 62 -7.91 5.87 -5.47
C LEU A 62 -9.40 6.10 -5.55
#